data_94fb82b51ac5be01a0ed998e1d1d0181
#
_entry.id   94fb82b51ac5be01a0ed998e1d1d0181
#
_cell.length_a   1.000
_cell.length_b   1.000
_cell.length_c   1.000
_cell.angle_alpha   90.00
_cell.angle_beta   90.00
_cell.angle_gamma   90.00
#
_symmetry.space_group_name_H-M   'P 1'
#
loop_
_entity.id
_entity.type
_entity.pdbx_description
1 polymer ?
#
loop_
_entity_poly.entity_id
_entity_poly.type
_entity_poly.pdbx_seq_one_letter_code
_entity_poly.pdbx_strand_id
1 'polypeptide(L)'
;MSVGFFTEKINCMPTRGFVKIGSEVIDGNRDDLFTVLDWGRGVWDHKNYWFWGNGTTYIDGKLFGFEITWGIGAPEKGRETALMYDGKCHKLGEVYLEYQPDKRWMDPWKFHEENGRFELTMTPFYDNHNGVMLPNVGMLTHQVHGLWNGTVTLDDGTVLEIKDMYAFCEKVYNKW
;
A
#
# COMPACT_ATOMS: atom_id res chain seq x y z
N MET A 1 -19.85 3.39 23.00
CA MET A 1 -20.15 3.16 21.56
C MET A 1 -19.16 2.09 21.12
N SER A 2 -19.62 1.00 20.52
CA SER A 2 -18.68 -0.03 20.03
C SER A 2 -17.99 0.50 18.78
N VAL A 3 -16.65 0.42 18.75
CA VAL A 3 -15.85 0.67 17.58
C VAL A 3 -15.97 -0.54 16.63
N GLY A 4 -16.19 -0.28 15.38
CA GLY A 4 -16.22 -1.31 14.35
C GLY A 4 -16.36 -0.69 12.98
N PHE A 5 -15.51 -1.13 12.06
CA PHE A 5 -15.51 -0.65 10.69
C PHE A 5 -15.29 -1.82 9.72
N PHE A 6 -15.67 -1.60 8.51
CA PHE A 6 -15.45 -2.47 7.36
C PHE A 6 -14.71 -1.70 6.28
N THR A 7 -13.71 -2.33 5.70
CA THR A 7 -12.98 -1.81 4.54
C THR A 7 -12.99 -2.83 3.40
N GLU A 8 -12.96 -2.33 2.19
CA GLU A 8 -12.83 -3.12 0.97
C GLU A 8 -11.73 -2.51 0.10
N LYS A 9 -10.74 -3.32 -0.24
CA LYS A 9 -9.64 -2.96 -1.12
C LYS A 9 -9.76 -3.75 -2.42
N ILE A 10 -10.02 -3.07 -3.53
CA ILE A 10 -10.04 -3.69 -4.85
C ILE A 10 -8.74 -3.30 -5.56
N ASN A 11 -7.89 -4.29 -5.74
CA ASN A 11 -6.53 -4.11 -6.26
C ASN A 11 -6.41 -4.61 -7.72
N CYS A 12 -5.26 -4.33 -8.32
CA CYS A 12 -4.88 -4.90 -9.61
C CYS A 12 -5.88 -4.61 -10.74
N MET A 13 -6.39 -3.37 -10.81
CA MET A 13 -7.31 -2.97 -11.87
C MET A 13 -6.55 -2.28 -13.01
N PRO A 14 -6.29 -2.96 -14.15
CA PRO A 14 -5.76 -2.30 -15.34
C PRO A 14 -6.69 -1.18 -15.79
N THR A 15 -6.14 0.00 -16.01
CA THR A 15 -6.94 1.22 -16.21
C THR A 15 -6.65 1.82 -17.57
N ARG A 16 -7.69 2.34 -18.22
CA ARG A 16 -7.59 3.11 -19.45
C ARG A 16 -8.36 4.41 -19.32
N GLY A 17 -7.84 5.47 -19.91
CA GLY A 17 -8.44 6.79 -19.87
C GLY A 17 -7.42 7.89 -20.11
N PHE A 18 -7.77 9.09 -19.74
CA PHE A 18 -6.82 10.21 -19.76
C PHE A 18 -7.07 11.16 -18.59
N VAL A 19 -6.03 11.86 -18.19
CA VAL A 19 -6.12 12.97 -17.23
C VAL A 19 -5.66 14.25 -17.92
N LYS A 20 -6.46 15.30 -17.82
CA LYS A 20 -6.12 16.62 -18.34
C LYS A 20 -5.86 17.59 -17.19
N ILE A 21 -4.67 18.18 -17.18
CA ILE A 21 -4.25 19.19 -16.20
C ILE A 21 -3.83 20.45 -16.97
N GLY A 22 -4.68 21.46 -16.97
CA GLY A 22 -4.45 22.65 -17.81
C GLY A 22 -4.44 22.29 -19.30
N SER A 23 -3.31 22.50 -19.96
CA SER A 23 -3.09 22.15 -21.37
C SER A 23 -2.42 20.77 -21.56
N GLU A 24 -1.94 20.16 -20.50
CA GLU A 24 -1.28 18.86 -20.55
C GLU A 24 -2.31 17.72 -20.50
N VAL A 25 -2.13 16.73 -21.36
CA VAL A 25 -2.93 15.51 -21.38
C VAL A 25 -2.02 14.32 -21.12
N ILE A 26 -2.30 13.60 -20.04
CA ILE A 26 -1.64 12.34 -19.71
C ILE A 26 -2.55 11.22 -20.24
N ASP A 27 -2.10 10.54 -21.28
CA ASP A 27 -2.82 9.40 -21.85
C ASP A 27 -2.57 8.14 -21.02
N GLY A 28 -3.66 7.57 -20.52
CA GLY A 28 -3.67 6.35 -19.73
C GLY A 28 -3.96 5.07 -20.54
N ASN A 29 -3.78 5.08 -21.86
CA ASN A 29 -3.86 3.86 -22.69
C ASN A 29 -2.55 3.05 -22.64
N ARG A 30 -1.91 3.02 -21.51
CA ARG A 30 -0.64 2.34 -21.25
C ARG A 30 -0.91 1.07 -20.47
N ASP A 31 -0.09 0.04 -20.71
CA ASP A 31 -0.18 -1.23 -19.98
C ASP A 31 0.38 -1.14 -18.53
N ASP A 32 0.86 0.03 -18.14
CA ASP A 32 1.44 0.33 -16.82
C ASP A 32 0.56 1.26 -15.96
N LEU A 33 -0.69 1.50 -16.36
CA LEU A 33 -1.64 2.28 -15.56
C LEU A 33 -2.60 1.36 -14.81
N PHE A 34 -2.61 1.50 -13.49
CA PHE A 34 -3.45 0.70 -12.61
C PHE A 34 -4.23 1.58 -11.64
N THR A 35 -5.38 1.09 -11.22
CA THR A 35 -6.20 1.71 -10.18
C THR A 35 -6.32 0.78 -8.97
N VAL A 36 -6.35 1.34 -7.80
CA VAL A 36 -6.81 0.70 -6.57
C VAL A 36 -8.03 1.47 -6.06
N LEU A 37 -9.05 0.74 -5.63
CA LEU A 37 -10.20 1.32 -4.92
C LEU A 37 -10.09 0.94 -3.44
N ASP A 38 -10.03 1.95 -2.59
CA ASP A 38 -10.16 1.81 -1.15
C ASP A 38 -11.49 2.41 -0.73
N TRP A 39 -12.33 1.59 -0.11
CA TRP A 39 -13.61 2.02 0.40
C TRP A 39 -13.83 1.48 1.80
N GLY A 40 -14.40 2.29 2.67
CA GLY A 40 -14.70 1.87 4.02
C GLY A 40 -15.86 2.62 4.65
N ARG A 41 -16.48 1.98 5.65
CA ARG A 41 -17.50 2.60 6.49
C ARG A 41 -17.43 2.05 7.90
N GLY A 42 -17.82 2.86 8.88
CA GLY A 42 -17.90 2.40 10.26
C GLY A 42 -17.65 3.50 11.27
N VAL A 43 -17.27 3.09 12.45
CA VAL A 43 -16.84 3.95 13.55
C VAL A 43 -15.43 3.56 13.93
N TRP A 44 -14.49 4.46 13.63
CA TRP A 44 -13.08 4.29 13.97
C TRP A 44 -12.80 4.83 15.38
N ASP A 45 -11.69 4.39 15.94
CA ASP A 45 -11.19 4.98 17.20
C ASP A 45 -10.92 6.47 17.04
N HIS A 46 -11.16 7.24 18.10
CA HIS A 46 -10.91 8.68 18.10
C HIS A 46 -9.46 9.06 17.71
N LYS A 47 -8.52 8.21 18.06
CA LYS A 47 -7.12 8.31 17.62
C LYS A 47 -6.70 6.98 17.03
N ASN A 48 -6.22 7.01 15.82
CA ASN A 48 -5.68 5.84 15.16
C ASN A 48 -4.53 6.22 14.24
N TYR A 49 -3.77 5.21 13.86
CA TYR A 49 -2.75 5.32 12.84
C TYR A 49 -2.74 4.04 12.02
N TRP A 50 -2.25 4.15 10.81
CA TRP A 50 -1.97 2.97 9.99
C TRP A 50 -0.79 3.21 9.06
N PHE A 51 -0.24 2.10 8.62
CA PHE A 51 0.53 2.01 7.41
C PHE A 51 -0.30 1.27 6.36
N TRP A 52 -0.24 1.72 5.14
CA TRP A 52 -0.86 1.09 4.01
C TRP A 52 0.05 1.19 2.79
N GLY A 53 0.38 0.04 2.19
CA GLY A 53 1.16 -0.02 0.95
C GLY A 53 0.44 -0.81 -0.11
N ASN A 54 0.49 -0.31 -1.32
CA ASN A 54 -0.12 -0.93 -2.48
C ASN A 54 0.70 -0.70 -3.73
N GLY A 55 0.75 -1.73 -4.57
CA GLY A 55 1.39 -1.66 -5.88
C GLY A 55 0.87 -2.71 -6.82
N THR A 56 0.92 -2.40 -8.12
CA THR A 56 0.50 -3.30 -9.19
C THR A 56 1.46 -3.20 -10.36
N THR A 57 1.78 -4.34 -10.98
CA THR A 57 2.60 -4.44 -12.19
C THR A 57 2.30 -5.73 -12.95
N TYR A 58 3.01 -5.97 -14.03
CA TYR A 58 3.06 -7.27 -14.69
C TYR A 58 4.40 -7.95 -14.43
N ILE A 59 4.37 -9.26 -14.10
CA ILE A 59 5.53 -10.12 -13.98
C ILE A 59 5.30 -11.31 -14.92
N ASP A 60 6.22 -11.55 -15.84
CA ASP A 60 6.11 -12.61 -16.86
C ASP A 60 4.77 -12.58 -17.63
N GLY A 61 4.28 -11.37 -17.92
CA GLY A 61 3.02 -11.16 -18.63
C GLY A 61 1.76 -11.42 -17.79
N LYS A 62 1.90 -11.72 -16.51
CA LYS A 62 0.82 -11.96 -15.57
C LYS A 62 0.67 -10.79 -14.61
N LEU A 63 -0.57 -10.45 -14.27
CA LEU A 63 -0.88 -9.36 -13.35
C LEU A 63 -0.43 -9.74 -11.94
N PHE A 64 0.41 -8.90 -11.36
CA PHE A 64 0.89 -8.99 -9.98
C PHE A 64 0.48 -7.74 -9.21
N GLY A 65 0.18 -7.90 -7.93
CA GLY A 65 0.04 -6.79 -6.99
C GLY A 65 0.22 -7.23 -5.56
N PHE A 66 0.37 -6.25 -4.69
CA PHE A 66 0.39 -6.47 -3.26
C PHE A 66 -0.48 -5.44 -2.52
N GLU A 67 -0.95 -5.86 -1.38
CA GLU A 67 -1.65 -5.06 -0.37
C GLU A 67 -1.02 -5.36 0.98
N ILE A 68 -0.51 -4.33 1.67
CA ILE A 68 0.04 -4.46 3.01
C ILE A 68 -0.56 -3.39 3.92
N THR A 69 -1.11 -3.81 5.06
CA THR A 69 -1.74 -2.91 6.03
C THR A 69 -1.42 -3.35 7.45
N TRP A 70 -1.03 -2.41 8.31
CA TRP A 70 -0.87 -2.64 9.74
C TRP A 70 -1.08 -1.36 10.54
N GLY A 71 -1.23 -1.51 11.87
CA GLY A 71 -1.42 -0.42 12.82
C GLY A 71 -2.87 -0.08 13.12
N ILE A 72 -3.83 -0.58 12.34
CA ILE A 72 -5.27 -0.34 12.51
C ILE A 72 -6.05 -1.67 12.49
N GLY A 73 -7.22 -1.67 13.11
CA GLY A 73 -8.12 -2.82 13.13
C GLY A 73 -7.75 -3.86 14.18
N ALA A 74 -8.26 -5.06 13.97
CA ALA A 74 -8.07 -6.23 14.83
C ALA A 74 -7.42 -7.34 14.01
N PRO A 75 -6.08 -7.37 13.90
CA PRO A 75 -5.37 -8.29 13.00
C PRO A 75 -5.63 -9.76 13.32
N GLU A 76 -6.00 -10.07 14.55
CA GLU A 76 -6.42 -11.42 14.96
C GLU A 76 -7.77 -11.86 14.36
N LYS A 77 -8.58 -10.92 13.87
CA LYS A 77 -9.88 -11.17 13.22
C LYS A 77 -9.78 -11.17 11.70
N GLY A 78 -8.77 -10.52 11.15
CA GLY A 78 -8.55 -10.46 9.71
C GLY A 78 -7.49 -9.44 9.36
N ARG A 79 -6.71 -9.75 8.34
CA ARG A 79 -5.68 -8.86 7.78
C ARG A 79 -5.96 -8.63 6.30
N GLU A 80 -5.72 -7.43 5.84
CA GLU A 80 -5.81 -7.08 4.41
C GLU A 80 -4.55 -7.49 3.63
N THR A 81 -3.45 -7.82 4.34
CA THR A 81 -2.14 -8.12 3.77
C THR A 81 -2.15 -9.36 2.88
N ALA A 82 -1.83 -9.19 1.61
CA ALA A 82 -1.86 -10.25 0.60
C ALA A 82 -1.02 -9.92 -0.64
N LEU A 83 -0.63 -10.96 -1.37
CA LEU A 83 -0.16 -10.87 -2.75
C LEU A 83 -1.30 -11.28 -3.69
N MET A 84 -1.38 -10.66 -4.84
CA MET A 84 -2.25 -11.04 -5.93
C MET A 84 -1.38 -11.42 -7.14
N TYR A 85 -1.58 -12.61 -7.69
CA TYR A 85 -0.84 -13.04 -8.88
C TYR A 85 -1.71 -13.93 -9.77
N ASP A 86 -1.81 -13.58 -11.05
CA ASP A 86 -2.56 -14.35 -12.06
C ASP A 86 -4.02 -14.66 -11.61
N GLY A 87 -4.68 -13.66 -11.01
CA GLY A 87 -6.06 -13.78 -10.52
C GLY A 87 -6.23 -14.54 -9.21
N LYS A 88 -5.14 -14.94 -8.55
CA LYS A 88 -5.17 -15.61 -7.23
C LYS A 88 -4.68 -14.68 -6.14
N CYS A 89 -5.29 -14.82 -4.95
CA CYS A 89 -4.89 -14.11 -3.74
C CYS A 89 -4.10 -15.05 -2.82
N HIS A 90 -2.93 -14.62 -2.40
CA HIS A 90 -2.02 -15.31 -1.49
C HIS A 90 -1.90 -14.51 -0.21
N LYS A 91 -2.55 -14.96 0.86
CA LYS A 91 -2.52 -14.25 2.14
C LYS A 91 -1.13 -14.29 2.75
N LEU A 92 -0.73 -13.17 3.33
CA LEU A 92 0.52 -13.03 4.06
C LEU A 92 0.28 -12.92 5.57
N GLY A 93 1.31 -13.15 6.32
CA GLY A 93 1.40 -12.82 7.73
C GLY A 93 1.61 -11.33 7.98
N GLU A 94 2.17 -10.98 9.11
CA GLU A 94 2.44 -9.59 9.46
C GLU A 94 3.66 -9.07 8.70
N VAL A 95 3.53 -7.87 8.14
CA VAL A 95 4.63 -7.16 7.48
C VAL A 95 5.16 -6.09 8.42
N TYR A 96 6.47 -5.97 8.49
CA TYR A 96 7.17 -5.02 9.35
C TYR A 96 8.05 -4.09 8.52
N LEU A 97 8.28 -2.91 9.06
CA LEU A 97 9.41 -2.06 8.68
C LEU A 97 10.59 -2.35 9.61
N GLU A 98 11.82 -2.43 9.08
CA GLU A 98 13.03 -2.55 9.90
C GLU A 98 13.21 -1.36 10.85
N TYR A 99 12.65 -0.19 10.51
CA TYR A 99 12.68 1.02 11.31
C TYR A 99 11.45 1.90 11.05
N GLN A 100 11.15 2.81 11.98
CA GLN A 100 10.13 3.82 11.78
C GLN A 100 10.69 4.97 10.93
N PRO A 101 10.04 5.34 9.82
CA PRO A 101 10.57 6.33 8.89
C PRO A 101 10.47 7.79 9.37
N ASP A 102 9.99 8.03 10.58
CA ASP A 102 9.77 9.37 11.13
C ASP A 102 11.01 10.26 10.97
N LYS A 103 10.84 11.40 10.30
CA LYS A 103 11.87 12.36 9.93
C LYS A 103 12.89 11.88 8.86
N ARG A 104 12.70 10.68 8.32
CA ARG A 104 13.58 10.09 7.30
C ARG A 104 12.77 9.47 6.16
N TRP A 105 11.71 10.16 5.75
CA TRP A 105 10.74 9.68 4.77
C TRP A 105 11.34 9.33 3.41
N MET A 106 12.41 10.00 3.03
CA MET A 106 13.10 9.82 1.75
C MET A 106 14.27 8.84 1.80
N ASP A 107 14.56 8.22 2.97
CA ASP A 107 15.50 7.13 3.05
C ASP A 107 14.82 5.82 2.58
N PRO A 108 15.58 4.79 2.17
CA PRO A 108 14.98 3.52 1.77
C PRO A 108 14.18 2.86 2.90
N TRP A 109 12.99 2.36 2.57
CA TRP A 109 12.14 1.63 3.49
C TRP A 109 12.28 0.13 3.21
N LYS A 110 12.65 -0.64 4.22
CA LYS A 110 12.79 -2.08 4.11
C LYS A 110 11.63 -2.78 4.80
N PHE A 111 10.94 -3.59 4.04
CA PHE A 111 9.78 -4.36 4.46
C PHE A 111 10.15 -5.84 4.58
N HIS A 112 9.68 -6.44 5.64
CA HIS A 112 9.91 -7.84 5.96
C HIS A 112 8.60 -8.48 6.46
N GLU A 113 8.24 -9.65 5.94
CA GLU A 113 7.08 -10.42 6.41
C GLU A 113 7.55 -11.55 7.34
N GLU A 114 6.79 -11.84 8.38
CA GLU A 114 7.18 -12.74 9.48
C GLU A 114 7.68 -14.13 9.06
N ASN A 115 7.27 -14.63 7.89
CA ASN A 115 7.70 -15.91 7.32
C ASN A 115 8.67 -15.76 6.13
N GLY A 116 9.13 -14.55 5.86
CA GLY A 116 10.05 -14.25 4.76
C GLY A 116 9.42 -14.29 3.37
N ARG A 117 8.10 -14.20 3.27
CA ARG A 117 7.38 -14.25 2.00
C ARG A 117 7.24 -12.91 1.29
N PHE A 118 7.64 -11.81 1.95
CA PHE A 118 7.63 -10.46 1.39
C PHE A 118 8.88 -9.73 1.89
N GLU A 119 9.89 -9.65 1.01
CA GLU A 119 11.19 -9.06 1.30
C GLU A 119 11.47 -7.97 0.27
N LEU A 120 10.93 -6.78 0.48
CA LEU A 120 11.04 -5.68 -0.46
C LEU A 120 11.67 -4.45 0.17
N THR A 121 12.41 -3.72 -0.65
CA THR A 121 12.93 -2.39 -0.34
C THR A 121 12.31 -1.37 -1.28
N MET A 122 11.69 -0.34 -0.73
CA MET A 122 11.26 0.84 -1.47
C MET A 122 12.36 1.90 -1.42
N THR A 123 12.78 2.39 -2.58
CA THR A 123 13.62 3.58 -2.72
C THR A 123 12.70 4.77 -3.03
N PRO A 124 12.45 5.66 -2.05
CA PRO A 124 11.56 6.80 -2.22
C PRO A 124 12.04 7.78 -3.27
N PHE A 125 11.12 8.40 -3.99
CA PHE A 125 11.39 9.55 -4.86
C PHE A 125 10.40 10.71 -4.65
N TYR A 126 9.27 10.48 -3.97
CA TYR A 126 8.29 11.52 -3.67
C TYR A 126 7.53 11.22 -2.38
N ASP A 127 7.39 12.22 -1.53
CA ASP A 127 6.57 12.19 -0.32
C ASP A 127 5.39 13.16 -0.50
N ASN A 128 4.21 12.62 -0.70
CA ASN A 128 2.96 13.38 -0.69
C ASN A 128 2.56 13.63 0.76
N HIS A 129 3.20 14.63 1.36
CA HIS A 129 2.95 15.02 2.73
C HIS A 129 1.90 16.12 2.83
N ASN A 130 0.88 15.87 3.61
CA ASN A 130 -0.11 16.88 3.94
C ASN A 130 -0.75 16.59 5.31
N GLY A 131 -1.48 17.56 5.83
CA GLY A 131 -2.23 17.38 7.04
C GLY A 131 -2.53 18.65 7.80
N VAL A 132 -3.48 18.55 8.70
CA VAL A 132 -3.86 19.57 9.65
C VAL A 132 -4.01 18.90 11.02
N MET A 133 -3.46 19.51 12.07
CA MET A 133 -3.57 19.03 13.42
C MET A 133 -4.08 20.14 14.34
N LEU A 134 -5.31 19.99 14.81
CA LEU A 134 -5.96 20.83 15.82
C LEU A 134 -6.06 20.06 17.15
N PRO A 135 -6.40 20.73 18.26
CA PRO A 135 -6.45 20.08 19.58
C PRO A 135 -7.33 18.82 19.62
N ASN A 136 -8.46 18.81 18.91
CA ASN A 136 -9.45 17.73 18.99
C ASN A 136 -9.71 17.01 17.67
N VAL A 137 -9.17 17.48 16.55
CA VAL A 137 -9.36 16.90 15.23
C VAL A 137 -8.10 17.12 14.37
N GLY A 138 -7.76 16.15 13.57
CA GLY A 138 -6.65 16.31 12.64
C GLY A 138 -6.28 15.04 11.91
N MET A 139 -5.51 15.22 10.85
CA MET A 139 -4.90 14.15 10.08
C MET A 139 -3.50 14.59 9.66
N LEU A 140 -2.54 13.69 9.78
CA LEU A 140 -1.19 13.85 9.24
C LEU A 140 -0.91 12.65 8.34
N THR A 141 -0.53 12.90 7.11
CA THR A 141 -0.27 11.87 6.11
C THR A 141 1.08 12.06 5.49
N HIS A 142 1.84 10.99 5.39
CA HIS A 142 2.96 10.81 4.51
C HIS A 142 2.64 9.65 3.58
N GLN A 143 2.32 9.91 2.33
CA GLN A 143 2.16 8.88 1.31
C GLN A 143 3.40 8.92 0.42
N VAL A 144 4.31 8.01 0.72
CA VAL A 144 5.62 7.97 0.09
C VAL A 144 5.60 7.03 -1.11
N HIS A 145 5.92 7.58 -2.26
CA HIS A 145 6.02 6.87 -3.54
C HIS A 145 7.47 6.51 -3.81
N GLY A 146 7.69 5.31 -4.33
CA GLY A 146 9.04 4.82 -4.58
C GLY A 146 9.09 3.71 -5.62
N LEU A 147 10.31 3.31 -5.93
CA LEU A 147 10.61 2.10 -6.69
C LEU A 147 10.88 0.94 -5.74
N TRP A 148 10.16 -0.15 -5.93
CA TRP A 148 10.21 -1.32 -5.07
C TRP A 148 10.98 -2.43 -5.72
N ASN A 149 11.92 -3.03 -4.96
CA ASN A 149 12.82 -4.08 -5.41
C ASN A 149 12.95 -5.17 -4.36
N GLY A 150 13.09 -6.41 -4.77
CA GLY A 150 13.30 -7.56 -3.89
C GLY A 150 12.54 -8.81 -4.37
N THR A 151 12.04 -9.62 -3.43
CA THR A 151 11.37 -10.88 -3.74
C THR A 151 10.10 -11.07 -2.93
N VAL A 152 9.15 -11.79 -3.53
CA VAL A 152 7.97 -12.29 -2.83
C VAL A 152 7.77 -13.77 -3.12
N THR A 153 7.17 -14.51 -2.19
CA THR A 153 6.94 -15.96 -2.32
C THR A 153 5.45 -16.26 -2.25
N LEU A 154 4.93 -16.93 -3.26
CA LEU A 154 3.54 -17.38 -3.35
C LEU A 154 3.27 -18.58 -2.41
N ASP A 155 2.01 -19.00 -2.28
CA ASP A 155 1.61 -20.11 -1.42
C ASP A 155 2.19 -21.47 -1.85
N ASP A 156 2.49 -21.62 -3.13
CA ASP A 156 3.09 -22.83 -3.71
C ASP A 156 4.63 -22.84 -3.65
N GLY A 157 5.22 -21.82 -3.05
CA GLY A 157 6.67 -21.66 -2.96
C GLY A 157 7.32 -20.98 -4.17
N THR A 158 6.55 -20.59 -5.17
CA THR A 158 7.09 -19.83 -6.32
C THR A 158 7.61 -18.48 -5.85
N VAL A 159 8.86 -18.19 -6.17
CA VAL A 159 9.51 -16.90 -5.87
C VAL A 159 9.40 -15.99 -7.08
N LEU A 160 8.86 -14.80 -6.88
CA LEU A 160 8.79 -13.75 -7.88
C LEU A 160 9.80 -12.66 -7.55
N GLU A 161 10.56 -12.22 -8.53
CA GLU A 161 11.47 -11.09 -8.41
C GLU A 161 10.74 -9.80 -8.80
N ILE A 162 10.82 -8.80 -7.93
CA ILE A 162 10.28 -7.46 -8.13
C ILE A 162 11.41 -6.53 -8.52
N LYS A 163 11.28 -5.84 -9.66
CA LYS A 163 12.26 -4.89 -10.16
C LYS A 163 11.61 -3.56 -10.50
N ASP A 164 12.11 -2.51 -9.88
CA ASP A 164 11.71 -1.11 -10.12
C ASP A 164 10.21 -0.89 -10.24
N MET A 165 9.43 -1.65 -9.45
CA MET A 165 8.00 -1.54 -9.45
C MET A 165 7.57 -0.22 -8.78
N TYR A 166 6.80 0.60 -9.50
CA TYR A 166 6.17 1.77 -8.92
C TYR A 166 5.09 1.34 -7.91
N ALA A 167 5.24 1.79 -6.67
CA ALA A 167 4.24 1.60 -5.63
C ALA A 167 4.39 2.66 -4.54
N PHE A 168 3.47 2.67 -3.58
CA PHE A 168 3.55 3.56 -2.44
C PHE A 168 3.43 2.80 -1.13
N CYS A 169 3.86 3.45 -0.06
CA CYS A 169 3.46 3.14 1.31
C CYS A 169 3.18 4.43 2.05
N GLU A 170 2.05 4.48 2.74
CA GLU A 170 1.69 5.63 3.56
C GLU A 170 1.73 5.32 5.05
N LYS A 171 2.03 6.35 5.83
CA LYS A 171 1.76 6.41 7.26
C LYS A 171 0.78 7.54 7.51
N VAL A 172 -0.34 7.20 8.12
CA VAL A 172 -1.39 8.16 8.46
C VAL A 172 -1.62 8.15 9.96
N TYR A 173 -1.79 9.32 10.52
CA TYR A 173 -2.27 9.51 11.88
C TYR A 173 -3.54 10.34 11.85
N ASN A 174 -4.60 9.84 12.48
CA ASN A 174 -5.88 10.51 12.58
C ASN A 174 -6.29 10.76 14.02
N LYS A 175 -7.03 11.84 14.17
CA LYS A 175 -7.71 12.23 15.40
C LYS A 175 -8.99 12.98 15.05
N TRP A 176 -10.17 12.46 15.45
CA TRP A 176 -11.50 13.08 15.24
C TRP A 176 -12.42 12.98 16.43
#